data_4482ea4f771a8ce70a1aa57a3e7654ac
#
_entry.id   4482ea4f771a8ce70a1aa57a3e7654ac
#
_cell.length_a   1.000
_cell.length_b   1.000
_cell.length_c   1.000
_cell.angle_alpha   90.00
_cell.angle_beta   90.00
_cell.angle_gamma   90.00
#
_symmetry.space_group_name_H-M   'P 1'
#
loop_
_entity.id
_entity.type
_entity.pdbx_description
1 polymer ?
#
loop_
_entity_poly.entity_id
_entity_poly.type
_entity_poly.pdbx_seq_one_letter_code
_entity_poly.pdbx_strand_id
1 'polypeptide(L)'
;MTGVQTCALPISVPGVSNDKVKVSIEGGGGSLKPNNDAKTGGAGHYLANVATVGKATIKVSAEIGGKVTPMGSFDYRVKRVPDPVATISNSKGGPINKNLLAAGTLIPVLENFDFELFFKIIGYKITVIQTGKDPIELEGQGNQLTQQMRDAVSKLRSGSKVYIEYIKAKMATGADQSTRSLSPMSFVIQ
;
A
#
# COMPACT_ATOMS: atom_id res chain seq x y z
N MET A 1 11.52 0.70 -8.95
CA MET A 1 10.29 0.54 -9.75
C MET A 1 9.19 1.31 -9.07
N THR A 2 8.52 2.16 -9.81
CA THR A 2 7.51 3.10 -9.31
C THR A 2 6.16 2.39 -9.20
N GLY A 3 5.50 2.51 -8.05
CA GLY A 3 4.15 2.00 -7.86
C GLY A 3 3.18 2.72 -8.81
N VAL A 4 2.42 1.95 -9.58
CA VAL A 4 1.36 2.47 -10.44
C VAL A 4 0.17 2.81 -9.56
N GLN A 5 -0.17 4.09 -9.47
CA GLN A 5 -1.37 4.53 -8.81
C GLN A 5 -2.48 4.74 -9.84
N THR A 6 -3.61 4.10 -9.63
CA THR A 6 -4.81 4.27 -10.44
C THR A 6 -5.78 5.19 -9.69
N CYS A 7 -6.14 6.31 -10.31
CA CYS A 7 -7.11 7.25 -9.76
C CYS A 7 -8.33 7.33 -10.67
N ALA A 8 -9.53 7.22 -10.10
CA ALA A 8 -10.78 7.46 -10.82
C ALA A 8 -11.05 8.97 -10.88
N LEU A 9 -11.16 9.50 -12.09
CA LEU A 9 -11.36 10.94 -12.34
C LEU A 9 -12.67 11.16 -13.06
N PRO A 10 -13.66 11.82 -12.44
CA PRO A 10 -14.83 12.31 -13.15
C PRO A 10 -14.45 13.56 -13.95
N ILE A 11 -14.66 13.52 -15.25
CA ILE A 11 -14.37 14.63 -16.17
C ILE A 11 -15.62 14.92 -17.00
N SER A 12 -16.16 16.13 -16.89
CA SER A 12 -17.30 16.57 -17.67
C SER A 12 -17.07 18.00 -18.19
N VAL A 13 -17.66 18.28 -19.33
CA VAL A 13 -17.67 19.63 -19.92
C VAL A 13 -19.14 20.08 -19.99
N PRO A 14 -19.53 21.16 -19.29
CA PRO A 14 -20.90 21.64 -19.32
C PRO A 14 -21.39 21.89 -20.73
N GLY A 15 -22.57 21.37 -21.07
CA GLY A 15 -23.19 21.55 -22.39
C GLY A 15 -22.59 20.69 -23.52
N VAL A 16 -21.67 19.79 -23.22
CA VAL A 16 -21.08 18.86 -24.20
C VAL A 16 -21.33 17.42 -23.77
N SER A 17 -21.81 16.60 -24.71
CA SER A 17 -21.98 15.17 -24.47
C SER A 17 -20.63 14.48 -24.27
N ASN A 18 -20.55 13.48 -23.36
CA ASN A 18 -19.29 12.82 -22.98
C ASN A 18 -18.58 12.10 -24.14
N ASP A 19 -19.31 11.66 -25.16
CA ASP A 19 -18.75 11.08 -26.39
C ASP A 19 -17.92 12.08 -27.21
N LYS A 20 -18.19 13.39 -27.06
CA LYS A 20 -17.45 14.49 -27.70
C LYS A 20 -16.31 15.05 -26.83
N VAL A 21 -16.13 14.54 -25.63
CA VAL A 21 -15.06 14.95 -24.74
C VAL A 21 -13.85 14.06 -24.98
N LYS A 22 -12.70 14.67 -25.28
CA LYS A 22 -11.41 13.98 -25.46
C LYS A 22 -10.48 14.35 -24.32
N VAL A 23 -9.94 13.33 -23.67
CA VAL A 23 -9.04 13.49 -22.53
C VAL A 23 -7.70 12.85 -22.83
N SER A 24 -6.63 13.54 -22.50
CA SER A 24 -5.26 13.01 -22.63
C SER A 24 -4.45 13.32 -21.38
N ILE A 25 -3.39 12.56 -21.15
CA ILE A 25 -2.44 12.79 -20.06
C ILE A 25 -1.03 12.95 -20.62
N GLU A 26 -0.31 13.93 -20.12
CA GLU A 26 1.08 14.19 -20.44
C GLU A 26 1.92 14.14 -19.15
N GLY A 27 3.10 13.52 -19.22
CA GLY A 27 3.97 13.33 -18.05
C GLY A 27 3.56 12.16 -17.16
N GLY A 28 4.30 11.96 -16.08
CA GLY A 28 4.08 10.89 -15.12
C GLY A 28 4.19 9.46 -15.67
N GLY A 29 4.65 9.26 -16.92
CA GLY A 29 4.56 7.96 -17.61
C GLY A 29 3.10 7.47 -17.68
N GLY A 30 2.16 8.42 -17.84
CA GLY A 30 0.74 8.22 -17.62
C GLY A 30 -0.02 7.67 -18.82
N SER A 31 -1.09 6.93 -18.54
CA SER A 31 -2.12 6.54 -19.50
C SER A 31 -3.51 6.76 -18.91
N LEU A 32 -4.47 7.10 -19.76
CA LEU A 32 -5.87 7.25 -19.39
C LEU A 32 -6.71 6.20 -20.11
N LYS A 33 -7.65 5.61 -19.38
CA LYS A 33 -8.65 4.69 -19.95
C LYS A 33 -10.02 5.06 -19.42
N PRO A 34 -11.10 4.95 -20.23
CA PRO A 34 -12.46 5.08 -19.73
C PRO A 34 -12.69 4.08 -18.57
N ASN A 35 -13.37 4.52 -17.52
CA ASN A 35 -13.74 3.68 -16.41
C ASN A 35 -15.18 3.19 -16.59
N ASN A 36 -15.33 1.95 -16.99
CA ASN A 36 -16.63 1.31 -17.23
C ASN A 36 -17.08 0.43 -16.03
N ASP A 37 -16.42 0.56 -14.87
CA ASP A 37 -16.81 -0.17 -13.66
C ASP A 37 -18.21 0.25 -13.19
N ALA A 38 -19.05 -0.74 -12.85
CA ALA A 38 -20.45 -0.49 -12.49
C ALA A 38 -20.62 0.31 -11.18
N LYS A 39 -19.62 0.31 -10.31
CA LYS A 39 -19.71 1.00 -8.99
C LYS A 39 -18.98 2.33 -8.96
N THR A 40 -17.86 2.45 -9.66
CA THR A 40 -16.96 3.61 -9.60
C THR A 40 -16.78 4.33 -10.92
N GLY A 41 -17.37 3.80 -11.99
CA GLY A 41 -17.24 4.28 -13.35
C GLY A 41 -18.54 4.91 -13.89
N GLY A 42 -18.57 5.06 -15.19
CA GLY A 42 -19.68 5.61 -15.95
C GLY A 42 -19.19 6.58 -17.03
N ALA A 43 -20.14 7.15 -17.75
CA ALA A 43 -19.83 8.15 -18.80
C ALA A 43 -19.09 9.34 -18.19
N GLY A 44 -17.94 9.68 -18.78
CA GLY A 44 -17.07 10.76 -18.29
C GLY A 44 -16.13 10.38 -17.14
N HIS A 45 -16.10 9.13 -16.69
CA HIS A 45 -15.13 8.67 -15.71
C HIS A 45 -13.92 8.03 -16.41
N TYR A 46 -12.73 8.37 -15.91
CA TYR A 46 -11.47 7.87 -16.48
C TYR A 46 -10.59 7.29 -15.36
N LEU A 47 -9.86 6.25 -15.70
CA LEU A 47 -8.79 5.68 -14.86
C LEU A 47 -7.45 6.21 -15.36
N ALA A 48 -6.76 6.96 -14.53
CA ALA A 48 -5.41 7.42 -14.78
C ALA A 48 -4.41 6.45 -14.15
N ASN A 49 -3.54 5.85 -14.96
CA ASN A 49 -2.42 5.05 -14.50
C ASN A 49 -1.15 5.86 -14.69
N VAL A 50 -0.33 6.00 -13.66
CA VAL A 50 0.93 6.75 -13.68
C VAL A 50 2.06 5.88 -13.16
N ALA A 51 3.23 5.97 -13.79
CA ALA A 51 4.38 5.11 -13.49
C ALA A 51 5.62 5.88 -13.01
N THR A 52 5.67 7.19 -13.23
CA THR A 52 6.85 8.01 -12.94
C THR A 52 6.48 9.15 -11.98
N VAL A 53 7.24 9.29 -10.91
CA VAL A 53 7.10 10.40 -9.95
C VAL A 53 7.38 11.73 -10.65
N GLY A 54 6.60 12.75 -10.31
CA GLY A 54 6.75 14.08 -10.87
C GLY A 54 5.42 14.74 -11.18
N LYS A 55 5.36 15.49 -12.26
CA LYS A 55 4.17 16.17 -12.74
C LYS A 55 3.46 15.33 -13.81
N ALA A 56 2.15 15.22 -13.71
CA ALA A 56 1.28 14.73 -14.76
C ALA A 56 0.22 15.78 -15.05
N THR A 57 -0.02 16.09 -16.32
CA THR A 57 -1.01 17.09 -16.74
C THR A 57 -2.10 16.41 -17.54
N ILE A 58 -3.35 16.53 -17.09
CA ILE A 58 -4.52 16.05 -17.82
C ILE A 58 -5.08 17.19 -18.64
N LYS A 59 -5.16 16.99 -19.95
CA LYS A 59 -5.75 17.95 -20.91
C LYS A 59 -7.13 17.46 -21.32
N VAL A 60 -8.08 18.38 -21.26
CA VAL A 60 -9.46 18.15 -21.67
C VAL A 60 -9.77 19.02 -22.90
N SER A 61 -10.33 18.41 -23.92
CA SER A 61 -10.84 19.09 -25.11
C SER A 61 -12.21 18.56 -25.47
N ALA A 62 -12.98 19.36 -26.17
CA ALA A 62 -14.33 19.00 -26.61
C ALA A 62 -14.51 19.31 -28.10
N GLU A 63 -15.27 18.47 -28.79
CA GLU A 63 -15.68 18.70 -30.16
C GLU A 63 -16.96 19.52 -30.20
N ILE A 64 -16.85 20.76 -30.59
CA ILE A 64 -17.96 21.71 -30.69
C ILE A 64 -18.07 22.20 -32.12
N GLY A 65 -19.22 21.98 -32.77
CA GLY A 65 -19.43 22.36 -34.14
C GLY A 65 -18.44 21.74 -35.14
N GLY A 66 -17.97 20.52 -34.89
CA GLY A 66 -16.99 19.80 -35.72
C GLY A 66 -15.52 20.25 -35.50
N LYS A 67 -15.26 21.16 -34.56
CA LYS A 67 -13.93 21.64 -34.21
C LYS A 67 -13.52 21.21 -32.81
N VAL A 68 -12.29 20.69 -32.67
CA VAL A 68 -11.74 20.34 -31.36
C VAL A 68 -11.25 21.60 -30.67
N THR A 69 -11.86 21.92 -29.53
CA THR A 69 -11.56 23.10 -28.72
C THR A 69 -10.99 22.70 -27.38
N PRO A 70 -9.85 23.24 -26.92
CA PRO A 70 -9.32 23.01 -25.59
C PRO A 70 -10.28 23.56 -24.53
N MET A 71 -10.61 22.75 -23.52
CA MET A 71 -11.50 23.12 -22.41
C MET A 71 -10.75 23.39 -21.11
N GLY A 72 -9.52 22.90 -21.00
CA GLY A 72 -8.67 23.13 -19.82
C GLY A 72 -7.58 22.10 -19.67
N SER A 73 -6.68 22.40 -18.74
CA SER A 73 -5.62 21.48 -18.32
C SER A 73 -5.49 21.49 -16.79
N PHE A 74 -5.24 20.32 -16.21
CA PHE A 74 -5.16 20.13 -14.77
C PHE A 74 -3.85 19.43 -14.42
N ASP A 75 -3.09 20.04 -13.52
CA ASP A 75 -1.80 19.53 -13.08
C ASP A 75 -1.95 18.68 -11.83
N TYR A 76 -1.39 17.50 -11.88
CA TYR A 76 -1.34 16.55 -10.76
C TYR A 76 0.09 16.23 -10.39
N ARG A 77 0.33 16.08 -9.10
CA ARG A 77 1.62 15.63 -8.58
C ARG A 77 1.59 14.12 -8.34
N VAL A 78 2.38 13.39 -9.12
CA VAL A 78 2.58 11.95 -8.92
C VAL A 78 3.61 11.75 -7.81
N LYS A 79 3.22 11.06 -6.74
CA LYS A 79 4.08 10.73 -5.61
C LYS A 79 4.24 9.21 -5.53
N ARG A 80 5.36 8.78 -4.96
CA ARG A 80 5.54 7.38 -4.61
C ARG A 80 4.63 7.04 -3.42
N VAL A 81 4.00 5.86 -3.46
CA VAL A 81 3.32 5.29 -2.30
C VAL A 81 4.35 5.01 -1.22
N PRO A 82 4.19 5.52 0.02
CA PRO A 82 5.13 5.27 1.11
C PRO A 82 5.19 3.78 1.44
N ASP A 83 6.28 3.37 2.07
CA ASP A 83 6.38 2.01 2.57
C ASP A 83 5.51 1.86 3.83
N PRO A 84 4.73 0.78 3.95
CA PRO A 84 3.93 0.57 5.14
C PRO A 84 4.81 0.25 6.37
N VAL A 85 4.28 0.52 7.54
CA VAL A 85 4.87 0.13 8.82
C VAL A 85 4.21 -1.17 9.28
N ALA A 86 5.02 -2.15 9.69
CA ALA A 86 4.49 -3.37 10.27
C ALA A 86 4.00 -3.12 11.69
N THR A 87 2.86 -3.71 12.03
CA THR A 87 2.32 -3.74 13.40
C THR A 87 1.93 -5.16 13.77
N ILE A 88 1.96 -5.49 15.06
CA ILE A 88 1.37 -6.69 15.62
C ILE A 88 0.58 -6.31 16.87
N SER A 89 -0.66 -6.77 16.99
CA SER A 89 -1.57 -6.37 18.06
C SER A 89 -1.64 -4.83 18.25
N ASN A 90 -1.67 -4.08 17.13
CA ASN A 90 -1.65 -2.62 17.06
C ASN A 90 -0.38 -1.95 17.64
N SER A 91 0.69 -2.71 17.87
CA SER A 91 1.97 -2.19 18.35
C SER A 91 3.06 -2.29 17.29
N LYS A 92 3.93 -1.29 17.24
CA LYS A 92 5.12 -1.23 16.38
C LYS A 92 6.38 -1.71 17.11
N GLY A 93 6.28 -2.00 18.41
CA GLY A 93 7.38 -2.39 19.28
C GLY A 93 7.14 -1.95 20.72
N GLY A 94 8.14 -2.18 21.58
CA GLY A 94 8.09 -1.82 23.00
C GLY A 94 7.52 -2.91 23.90
N PRO A 95 7.01 -2.54 25.08
CA PRO A 95 6.46 -3.51 26.03
C PRO A 95 5.20 -4.18 25.49
N ILE A 96 5.11 -5.52 25.63
CA ILE A 96 3.94 -6.28 25.18
C ILE A 96 3.69 -7.52 26.08
N ASN A 97 2.42 -7.85 26.27
CA ASN A 97 2.05 -9.10 26.89
C ASN A 97 2.33 -10.28 25.93
N LYS A 98 2.97 -11.34 26.41
CA LYS A 98 3.33 -12.50 25.60
C LYS A 98 2.13 -13.16 24.90
N ASN A 99 0.98 -13.20 25.54
CA ASN A 99 -0.22 -13.83 24.97
C ASN A 99 -0.77 -12.97 23.81
N LEU A 100 -0.72 -11.63 23.93
CA LEU A 100 -1.08 -10.73 22.85
C LEU A 100 -0.11 -10.86 21.67
N LEU A 101 1.19 -11.01 21.96
CA LEU A 101 2.19 -11.21 20.91
C LEU A 101 1.98 -12.56 20.21
N ALA A 102 1.78 -13.64 20.97
CA ALA A 102 1.59 -14.98 20.43
C ALA A 102 0.30 -15.11 19.59
N ALA A 103 -0.78 -14.42 19.97
CA ALA A 103 -2.05 -14.40 19.24
C ALA A 103 -2.06 -13.34 18.11
N GLY A 104 -1.06 -12.48 18.05
CA GLY A 104 -1.03 -11.36 17.12
C GLY A 104 -0.83 -11.78 15.67
N THR A 105 -1.32 -10.91 14.79
CA THR A 105 -1.14 -11.00 13.34
C THR A 105 -0.35 -9.77 12.89
N LEU A 106 0.63 -9.96 12.01
CA LEU A 106 1.36 -8.85 11.41
C LEU A 106 0.48 -8.14 10.39
N ILE A 107 0.29 -6.84 10.60
CA ILE A 107 -0.52 -5.99 9.73
C ILE A 107 0.35 -4.86 9.20
N PRO A 108 0.47 -4.71 7.88
CA PRO A 108 1.14 -3.55 7.29
C PRO A 108 0.16 -2.38 7.25
N VAL A 109 0.54 -1.26 7.83
CA VAL A 109 -0.28 -0.05 7.93
C VAL A 109 0.40 1.09 7.18
N LEU A 110 -0.33 1.77 6.30
CA LEU A 110 0.11 3.02 5.70
C LEU A 110 -0.24 4.17 6.66
N GLU A 111 0.77 4.93 7.06
CA GLU A 111 0.59 6.11 7.91
C GLU A 111 0.50 7.37 7.06
N ASN A 112 -0.40 8.28 7.44
CA ASN A 112 -0.60 9.57 6.77
C ASN A 112 -0.84 9.43 5.25
N PHE A 113 -1.68 8.44 4.89
CA PHE A 113 -2.00 8.15 3.51
C PHE A 113 -3.51 7.99 3.34
N ASP A 114 -4.13 8.91 2.59
CA ASP A 114 -5.58 9.07 2.50
C ASP A 114 -6.26 8.11 1.49
N PHE A 115 -5.49 7.27 0.80
CA PHE A 115 -6.03 6.36 -0.20
C PHE A 115 -6.09 4.93 0.33
N GLU A 116 -7.13 4.19 -0.07
CA GLU A 116 -7.28 2.77 0.23
C GLU A 116 -6.28 1.93 -0.58
N LEU A 117 -5.13 1.66 -0.01
CA LEU A 117 -4.14 0.73 -0.54
C LEU A 117 -3.81 -0.32 0.51
N PHE A 118 -3.89 -1.57 0.09
CA PHE A 118 -3.66 -2.70 0.96
C PHE A 118 -2.33 -3.39 0.63
N PHE A 119 -1.56 -3.65 1.67
CA PHE A 119 -0.38 -4.48 1.59
C PHE A 119 -0.63 -5.80 2.32
N LYS A 120 0.08 -6.84 1.93
CA LYS A 120 0.12 -8.12 2.64
C LYS A 120 1.55 -8.48 3.00
N ILE A 121 1.76 -8.95 4.20
CA ILE A 121 3.04 -9.54 4.61
C ILE A 121 3.20 -10.87 3.89
N ILE A 122 4.38 -11.12 3.33
CA ILE A 122 4.70 -12.35 2.62
C ILE A 122 5.74 -13.20 3.35
N GLY A 123 6.52 -12.60 4.26
CA GLY A 123 7.50 -13.31 5.05
C GLY A 123 8.17 -12.40 6.08
N TYR A 124 8.76 -12.99 7.09
CA TYR A 124 9.49 -12.34 8.17
C TYR A 124 10.34 -13.36 8.93
N LYS A 125 11.23 -12.88 9.78
CA LYS A 125 12.02 -13.68 10.72
C LYS A 125 11.70 -13.20 12.14
N ILE A 126 11.53 -14.13 13.08
CA ILE A 126 11.42 -13.82 14.50
C ILE A 126 12.65 -14.35 15.24
N THR A 127 13.24 -13.50 16.08
CA THR A 127 14.34 -13.86 16.97
C THR A 127 13.87 -13.67 18.41
N VAL A 128 13.91 -14.73 19.18
CA VAL A 128 13.48 -14.76 20.59
C VAL A 128 14.70 -14.88 21.48
N ILE A 129 14.88 -13.93 22.39
CA ILE A 129 16.03 -13.88 23.32
C ILE A 129 15.49 -13.95 24.77
N GLN A 130 15.92 -14.97 25.48
CA GLN A 130 15.66 -15.14 26.90
C GLN A 130 16.99 -15.23 27.67
N THR A 131 17.11 -14.50 28.77
CA THR A 131 18.31 -14.53 29.62
C THR A 131 18.70 -15.96 30.00
N GLY A 132 19.96 -16.32 29.78
CA GLY A 132 20.51 -17.64 30.11
C GLY A 132 20.14 -18.75 29.12
N LYS A 133 19.62 -18.42 27.96
CA LYS A 133 19.34 -19.37 26.87
C LYS A 133 19.85 -18.85 25.53
N ASP A 134 20.17 -19.77 24.64
CA ASP A 134 20.51 -19.41 23.28
C ASP A 134 19.32 -18.75 22.55
N PRO A 135 19.58 -17.79 21.68
CA PRO A 135 18.55 -17.18 20.84
C PRO A 135 17.87 -18.23 19.94
N ILE A 136 16.57 -18.13 19.81
CA ILE A 136 15.78 -18.96 18.89
C ILE A 136 15.41 -18.11 17.69
N GLU A 137 15.82 -18.53 16.50
CA GLU A 137 15.49 -17.87 15.23
C GLU A 137 14.54 -18.74 14.41
N LEU A 138 13.45 -18.17 13.96
CA LEU A 138 12.42 -18.86 13.17
C LEU A 138 11.97 -17.98 12.01
N GLU A 139 11.77 -18.57 10.84
CA GLU A 139 11.22 -17.88 9.67
C GLU A 139 9.73 -18.16 9.52
N GLY A 140 8.98 -17.11 9.20
CA GLY A 140 7.54 -17.16 8.96
C GLY A 140 7.18 -16.75 7.55
N GLN A 141 6.15 -17.35 7.00
CA GLN A 141 5.52 -16.95 5.76
C GLN A 141 4.11 -16.43 6.01
N GLY A 142 3.71 -15.44 5.22
CA GLY A 142 2.44 -14.76 5.43
C GLY A 142 2.49 -13.81 6.63
N ASN A 143 1.35 -13.60 7.26
CA ASN A 143 1.18 -12.60 8.31
C ASN A 143 0.89 -13.16 9.71
N GLN A 144 0.83 -14.48 9.86
CA GLN A 144 0.56 -15.14 11.13
C GLN A 144 1.81 -15.83 11.68
N LEU A 145 1.97 -15.80 13.00
CA LEU A 145 2.98 -16.58 13.68
C LEU A 145 2.70 -18.08 13.51
N THR A 146 3.73 -18.85 13.17
CA THR A 146 3.63 -20.30 13.10
C THR A 146 3.38 -20.89 14.49
N GLN A 147 2.92 -22.15 14.59
CA GLN A 147 2.73 -22.77 15.89
C GLN A 147 4.03 -22.80 16.70
N GLN A 148 5.16 -23.11 16.05
CA GLN A 148 6.47 -23.13 16.70
C GLN A 148 6.86 -21.75 17.28
N MET A 149 6.56 -20.66 16.57
CA MET A 149 6.78 -19.30 17.06
C MET A 149 5.87 -18.98 18.25
N ARG A 150 4.59 -19.33 18.18
CA ARG A 150 3.64 -19.14 19.28
C ARG A 150 4.10 -19.88 20.54
N ASP A 151 4.54 -21.13 20.39
CA ASP A 151 5.04 -21.94 21.50
C ASP A 151 6.33 -21.36 22.11
N ALA A 152 7.23 -20.83 21.27
CA ALA A 152 8.44 -20.15 21.73
C ALA A 152 8.11 -18.88 22.52
N VAL A 153 7.20 -18.05 22.00
CA VAL A 153 6.78 -16.79 22.65
C VAL A 153 6.01 -17.05 23.96
N SER A 154 5.11 -18.02 23.99
CA SER A 154 4.29 -18.31 25.18
C SER A 154 5.11 -18.79 26.39
N LYS A 155 6.29 -19.38 26.15
CA LYS A 155 7.22 -19.84 27.19
C LYS A 155 8.11 -18.73 27.76
N LEU A 156 8.05 -17.51 27.19
CA LEU A 156 8.88 -16.39 27.62
C LEU A 156 8.51 -15.91 29.03
N ARG A 157 9.51 -15.39 29.71
CA ARG A 157 9.39 -14.70 30.99
C ARG A 157 9.44 -13.20 30.77
N SER A 158 8.91 -12.42 31.73
CA SER A 158 9.06 -10.97 31.74
C SER A 158 10.54 -10.57 31.59
N GLY A 159 10.81 -9.52 30.83
CA GLY A 159 12.14 -9.05 30.46
C GLY A 159 12.76 -9.74 29.25
N SER A 160 12.18 -10.83 28.72
CA SER A 160 12.63 -11.45 27.46
C SER A 160 12.40 -10.51 26.29
N LYS A 161 13.27 -10.60 25.27
CA LYS A 161 13.19 -9.75 24.06
C LYS A 161 12.77 -10.58 22.86
N VAL A 162 11.95 -9.97 22.01
CA VAL A 162 11.51 -10.57 20.74
C VAL A 162 11.73 -9.55 19.64
N TYR A 163 12.45 -9.96 18.60
CA TYR A 163 12.68 -9.16 17.40
C TYR A 163 11.92 -9.79 16.24
N ILE A 164 11.24 -8.96 15.46
CA ILE A 164 10.62 -9.37 14.19
C ILE A 164 11.28 -8.56 13.10
N GLU A 165 12.02 -9.24 12.24
CA GLU A 165 12.94 -8.64 11.28
C GLU A 165 12.74 -9.23 9.89
N TYR A 166 13.41 -8.63 8.90
CA TYR A 166 13.32 -9.03 7.48
C TYR A 166 11.87 -9.13 6.99
N ILE A 167 11.02 -8.24 7.51
CA ILE A 167 9.60 -8.22 7.17
C ILE A 167 9.46 -7.78 5.72
N LYS A 168 8.86 -8.64 4.91
CA LYS A 168 8.61 -8.40 3.49
C LYS A 168 7.13 -8.26 3.24
N ALA A 169 6.75 -7.24 2.49
CA ALA A 169 5.38 -6.98 2.11
C ALA A 169 5.25 -6.77 0.60
N LYS A 170 4.08 -7.07 0.06
CA LYS A 170 3.68 -6.75 -1.31
C LYS A 170 2.35 -6.01 -1.29
N MET A 171 2.12 -5.18 -2.30
CA MET A 171 0.80 -4.60 -2.51
C MET A 171 -0.20 -5.71 -2.82
N ALA A 172 -1.37 -5.68 -2.19
CA ALA A 172 -2.39 -6.71 -2.36
C ALA A 172 -3.13 -6.57 -3.69
N THR A 173 -3.27 -5.33 -4.17
CA THR A 173 -3.95 -4.97 -5.42
C THR A 173 -3.11 -3.95 -6.18
N GLY A 174 -3.27 -3.90 -7.50
CA GLY A 174 -2.56 -2.95 -8.36
C GLY A 174 -1.45 -3.61 -9.19
N ALA A 175 -0.82 -2.83 -10.05
CA ALA A 175 0.21 -3.29 -10.99
C ALA A 175 1.60 -3.40 -10.35
N ASP A 176 1.85 -2.74 -9.20
CA ASP A 176 3.12 -2.82 -8.48
C ASP A 176 3.16 -4.05 -7.60
N GLN A 177 3.76 -5.12 -8.11
CA GLN A 177 4.00 -6.36 -7.39
C GLN A 177 5.41 -6.40 -6.74
N SER A 178 6.08 -5.26 -6.63
CA SER A 178 7.40 -5.19 -6.00
C SER A 178 7.33 -5.57 -4.52
N THR A 179 8.34 -6.31 -4.07
CA THR A 179 8.52 -6.62 -2.66
C THR A 179 9.13 -5.43 -1.96
N ARG A 180 8.56 -5.03 -0.83
CA ARG A 180 9.07 -3.97 0.04
C ARG A 180 9.56 -4.56 1.34
N SER A 181 10.74 -4.11 1.78
CA SER A 181 11.28 -4.44 3.09
C SER A 181 10.78 -3.41 4.09
N LEU A 182 10.16 -3.87 5.18
CA LEU A 182 9.61 -3.02 6.23
C LEU A 182 10.61 -2.92 7.39
N SER A 183 10.44 -1.87 8.19
CA SER A 183 11.23 -1.67 9.41
C SER A 183 11.03 -2.82 10.39
N PRO A 184 12.10 -3.24 11.09
CA PRO A 184 12.00 -4.28 12.11
C PRO A 184 11.23 -3.76 13.33
N MET A 185 10.67 -4.70 14.09
CA MET A 185 10.01 -4.44 15.36
C MET A 185 10.78 -5.11 16.49
N SER A 186 10.85 -4.47 17.66
CA SER A 186 11.41 -5.05 18.87
C SER A 186 10.44 -4.96 20.03
N PHE A 187 10.26 -6.04 20.75
CA PHE A 187 9.37 -6.15 21.89
C PHE A 187 10.10 -6.62 23.14
N VAL A 188 9.62 -6.13 24.28
CA VAL A 188 10.03 -6.60 25.61
C VAL A 188 8.79 -7.22 26.28
N ILE A 189 8.89 -8.47 26.70
CA ILE A 189 7.78 -9.19 27.35
C ILE A 189 7.56 -8.64 28.77
N GLN A 190 6.31 -8.33 29.07
CA GLN A 190 5.82 -7.94 30.40
C GLN A 190 5.12 -9.09 31.13
#